data_3addc8790a34e90f175695770c8e5f13
#
_entry.id   3addc8790a34e90f175695770c8e5f13
#
_cell.length_a   1.000
_cell.length_b   1.000
_cell.length_c   1.000
_cell.angle_alpha   90.00
_cell.angle_beta   90.00
_cell.angle_gamma   90.00
#
_symmetry.space_group_name_H-M   'P 1'
#
loop_
_entity.id
_entity.type
_entity.pdbx_description
1 polymer ?
#
loop_
_entity_poly.entity_id
_entity_poly.type
_entity_poly.pdbx_seq_one_letter_code
_entity_poly.pdbx_strand_id
1 'polypeptide(L)'
;MRLAAILAGLALTGLASLAIGGIGRAAEPPPLVLESKIALGSVAGRIDHFALDASHGRLFVAEQGNDSVAVVDLKEGRVAHRLSSLREPHGIAYHAATGTLYVANARDGSVRLYQGPDFAPAGTIPLGDDADNILLDPRRDRIVIGYSRGALAVIDPAIRQKVGEIFLWGHPESFLFDHSGARLFVNIPDATQIAIVDVARGEQTSILDMGGAHANFPMAFDADRHRLMIAFRNPARLSVFDTDSGTRAIDIDTCHDADDVSVDARRQRLYVSCGEGSIDVFDAKEGYARIARLPTVTGASTSLFVPSLVASGNDRLYLGVRATRTEPAAVWVFRPQP
;
A
#
# COMPACT_ATOMS: atom_id res chain seq x y z
N MET A 1 -70.86 -42.62 62.32
CA MET A 1 -69.49 -42.73 62.00
C MET A 1 -69.40 -42.81 60.46
N ARG A 2 -69.15 -41.69 59.84
CA ARG A 2 -69.08 -41.59 58.35
C ARG A 2 -67.80 -40.89 57.95
N LEU A 3 -66.97 -41.58 57.20
CA LEU A 3 -65.79 -41.05 56.55
C LEU A 3 -66.20 -40.11 55.41
N ALA A 4 -65.60 -38.95 55.37
CA ALA A 4 -65.64 -38.03 54.21
C ALA A 4 -64.34 -38.07 53.50
N ALA A 5 -64.34 -38.42 52.21
CA ALA A 5 -63.22 -38.39 51.36
C ALA A 5 -63.11 -37.01 50.65
N ILE A 6 -61.97 -36.39 50.75
CA ILE A 6 -61.64 -35.13 50.02
C ILE A 6 -60.80 -35.48 48.77
N LEU A 7 -61.37 -35.18 47.59
CA LEU A 7 -60.67 -35.25 46.34
C LEU A 7 -59.89 -33.94 46.16
N ALA A 8 -58.55 -34.04 45.97
CA ALA A 8 -57.72 -32.94 45.63
C ALA A 8 -57.50 -32.99 44.07
N GLY A 9 -57.98 -31.96 43.38
CA GLY A 9 -57.75 -31.77 41.96
C GLY A 9 -56.39 -31.11 41.71
N LEU A 10 -55.49 -31.76 40.95
CA LEU A 10 -54.25 -31.17 40.40
C LEU A 10 -54.60 -30.39 39.13
N ALA A 11 -54.38 -29.08 39.18
CA ALA A 11 -54.34 -28.23 37.99
C ALA A 11 -52.95 -28.24 37.39
N LEU A 12 -52.73 -28.82 36.22
CA LEU A 12 -51.52 -28.68 35.43
C LEU A 12 -51.57 -27.33 34.68
N THR A 13 -50.76 -26.40 35.14
CA THR A 13 -50.47 -25.18 34.36
C THR A 13 -49.28 -25.46 33.40
N GLY A 14 -49.58 -25.61 32.10
CA GLY A 14 -48.56 -25.73 31.06
C GLY A 14 -47.91 -24.37 30.83
N LEU A 15 -46.63 -24.23 31.15
CA LEU A 15 -45.79 -23.14 30.70
C LEU A 15 -45.43 -23.36 29.22
N ALA A 16 -46.02 -22.59 28.32
CA ALA A 16 -45.59 -22.49 26.93
C ALA A 16 -44.30 -21.61 26.91
N SER A 17 -43.14 -22.25 26.72
CA SER A 17 -41.90 -21.54 26.48
C SER A 17 -41.93 -21.00 25.02
N LEU A 18 -42.15 -19.71 24.86
CA LEU A 18 -41.88 -19.03 23.58
C LEU A 18 -40.37 -19.03 23.36
N ALA A 19 -39.86 -19.87 22.50
CA ALA A 19 -38.52 -19.75 21.90
C ALA A 19 -38.50 -18.52 21.00
N ILE A 20 -37.96 -17.39 21.51
CA ILE A 20 -37.61 -16.25 20.67
C ILE A 20 -36.43 -16.68 19.81
N GLY A 21 -36.73 -17.12 18.59
CA GLY A 21 -35.71 -17.35 17.58
C GLY A 21 -34.95 -16.06 17.33
N GLY A 22 -33.74 -15.95 17.84
CA GLY A 22 -32.83 -14.89 17.50
C GLY A 22 -32.63 -14.89 15.98
N ILE A 23 -33.11 -13.85 15.29
CA ILE A 23 -32.81 -13.61 13.89
C ILE A 23 -31.28 -13.38 13.86
N GLY A 24 -30.53 -14.42 13.53
CA GLY A 24 -29.10 -14.32 13.29
C GLY A 24 -28.89 -13.25 12.21
N ARG A 25 -28.33 -12.10 12.61
CA ARG A 25 -27.89 -11.09 11.66
C ARG A 25 -26.89 -11.77 10.74
N ALA A 26 -27.20 -11.85 9.44
CA ALA A 26 -26.25 -12.36 8.46
C ALA A 26 -24.95 -11.57 8.65
N ALA A 27 -23.82 -12.28 8.80
CA ALA A 27 -22.53 -11.63 8.93
C ALA A 27 -22.33 -10.72 7.71
N GLU A 28 -21.99 -9.47 7.94
CA GLU A 28 -21.67 -8.56 6.84
C GLU A 28 -20.52 -9.16 6.02
N PRO A 29 -20.57 -9.07 4.68
CA PRO A 29 -19.49 -9.59 3.86
C PRO A 29 -18.17 -8.86 4.21
N PRO A 30 -17.03 -9.57 4.19
CA PRO A 30 -15.75 -8.95 4.49
C PRO A 30 -15.48 -7.78 3.51
N PRO A 31 -14.87 -6.67 3.97
CA PRO A 31 -14.66 -5.48 3.15
C PRO A 31 -13.73 -5.70 1.94
N LEU A 32 -12.91 -6.75 1.98
CA LEU A 32 -12.07 -7.23 0.88
C LEU A 32 -12.29 -8.73 0.69
N VAL A 33 -12.42 -9.18 -0.56
CA VAL A 33 -12.53 -10.59 -0.92
C VAL A 33 -11.40 -10.96 -1.86
N LEU A 34 -10.66 -12.02 -1.54
CA LEU A 34 -9.66 -12.59 -2.45
C LEU A 34 -10.39 -13.15 -3.68
N GLU A 35 -10.10 -12.57 -4.85
CA GLU A 35 -10.75 -12.91 -6.11
C GLU A 35 -9.93 -13.92 -6.92
N SER A 36 -8.61 -13.70 -6.97
CA SER A 36 -7.69 -14.57 -7.71
C SER A 36 -6.26 -14.47 -7.18
N LYS A 37 -5.42 -15.41 -7.64
CA LYS A 37 -3.98 -15.42 -7.42
C LYS A 37 -3.29 -15.53 -8.79
N ILE A 38 -2.43 -14.58 -9.12
CA ILE A 38 -1.64 -14.58 -10.35
C ILE A 38 -0.26 -15.14 -10.01
N ALA A 39 0.05 -16.31 -10.52
CA ALA A 39 1.33 -16.97 -10.24
C ALA A 39 2.51 -16.18 -10.85
N LEU A 40 3.53 -15.91 -10.05
CA LEU A 40 4.79 -15.31 -10.49
C LEU A 40 5.83 -16.35 -10.92
N GLY A 41 5.55 -17.64 -10.73
CA GLY A 41 6.45 -18.72 -11.06
C GLY A 41 7.56 -18.94 -10.02
N SER A 42 8.73 -19.37 -10.48
CA SER A 42 9.87 -19.69 -9.60
C SER A 42 10.61 -18.44 -9.17
N VAL A 43 9.97 -17.64 -8.32
CA VAL A 43 10.52 -16.42 -7.73
C VAL A 43 10.74 -16.65 -6.25
N ALA A 44 11.94 -16.35 -5.77
CA ALA A 44 12.31 -16.46 -4.37
C ALA A 44 12.55 -15.08 -3.75
N GLY A 45 12.47 -15.00 -2.43
CA GLY A 45 12.78 -13.79 -1.69
C GLY A 45 11.66 -12.76 -1.66
N ARG A 46 12.03 -11.51 -1.35
CA ARG A 46 11.10 -10.40 -1.17
C ARG A 46 10.52 -9.95 -2.51
N ILE A 47 9.24 -9.62 -2.50
CA ILE A 47 8.56 -8.82 -3.52
C ILE A 47 8.42 -7.42 -2.94
N ASP A 48 8.76 -6.45 -3.74
CA ASP A 48 8.70 -5.05 -3.35
C ASP A 48 7.67 -4.27 -4.20
N HIS A 49 7.90 -3.01 -4.52
CA HIS A 49 6.93 -2.10 -5.10
C HIS A 49 6.27 -2.60 -6.38
N PHE A 50 5.10 -2.03 -6.65
CA PHE A 50 4.33 -2.23 -7.86
C PHE A 50 4.20 -0.93 -8.65
N ALA A 51 4.03 -1.05 -9.98
CA ALA A 51 3.58 0.03 -10.83
C ALA A 51 2.54 -0.47 -11.82
N LEU A 52 1.71 0.44 -12.31
CA LEU A 52 0.63 0.12 -13.25
C LEU A 52 0.78 0.89 -14.56
N ASP A 53 0.69 0.18 -15.68
CA ASP A 53 0.32 0.72 -16.97
C ASP A 53 -1.18 0.46 -17.19
N ALA A 54 -2.00 1.43 -16.81
CA ALA A 54 -3.45 1.31 -16.89
C ALA A 54 -3.96 1.23 -18.33
N SER A 55 -3.23 1.84 -19.28
CA SER A 55 -3.63 1.89 -20.69
C SER A 55 -3.54 0.52 -21.37
N HIS A 56 -2.59 -0.31 -20.96
CA HIS A 56 -2.39 -1.65 -21.51
C HIS A 56 -2.75 -2.77 -20.53
N GLY A 57 -3.27 -2.44 -19.33
CA GLY A 57 -3.61 -3.43 -18.31
C GLY A 57 -2.41 -4.24 -17.81
N ARG A 58 -1.26 -3.59 -17.60
CA ARG A 58 -0.03 -4.23 -17.18
C ARG A 58 0.33 -3.83 -15.74
N LEU A 59 0.61 -4.81 -14.91
CA LEU A 59 1.16 -4.60 -13.58
C LEU A 59 2.63 -4.98 -13.57
N PHE A 60 3.48 -4.08 -13.11
CA PHE A 60 4.90 -4.33 -12.90
C PHE A 60 5.13 -4.69 -11.44
N VAL A 61 5.93 -5.71 -11.18
CA VAL A 61 6.18 -6.26 -9.85
C VAL A 61 7.68 -6.33 -9.62
N ALA A 62 8.21 -5.59 -8.66
CA ALA A 62 9.61 -5.72 -8.26
C ALA A 62 9.82 -7.04 -7.51
N GLU A 63 10.47 -7.98 -8.14
CA GLU A 63 10.89 -9.26 -7.56
C GLU A 63 12.29 -9.06 -6.97
N GLN A 64 12.38 -8.28 -5.88
CA GLN A 64 13.62 -7.81 -5.26
C GLN A 64 14.60 -8.96 -5.01
N GLY A 65 14.13 -10.00 -4.33
CA GLY A 65 14.96 -11.16 -3.99
C GLY A 65 15.34 -12.05 -5.19
N ASN A 66 14.88 -11.71 -6.41
CA ASN A 66 15.14 -12.44 -7.65
C ASN A 66 15.87 -11.59 -8.71
N ASP A 67 16.29 -10.38 -8.36
CA ASP A 67 16.96 -9.42 -9.26
C ASP A 67 16.19 -9.24 -10.59
N SER A 68 14.84 -9.15 -10.52
CA SER A 68 13.97 -9.08 -11.70
C SER A 68 12.72 -8.22 -11.47
N VAL A 69 12.06 -7.85 -12.56
CA VAL A 69 10.72 -7.26 -12.57
C VAL A 69 9.81 -8.12 -13.45
N ALA A 70 8.71 -8.61 -12.88
CA ALA A 70 7.67 -9.26 -13.67
C ALA A 70 6.75 -8.22 -14.30
N VAL A 71 6.41 -8.43 -15.58
CA VAL A 71 5.34 -7.72 -16.28
C VAL A 71 4.14 -8.66 -16.36
N VAL A 72 3.13 -8.38 -15.57
CA VAL A 72 1.90 -9.16 -15.47
C VAL A 72 0.85 -8.57 -16.40
N ASP A 73 0.31 -9.39 -17.31
CA ASP A 73 -0.88 -9.08 -18.07
C ASP A 73 -2.11 -9.32 -17.16
N LEU A 74 -2.79 -8.23 -16.79
CA LEU A 74 -3.94 -8.30 -15.89
C LEU A 74 -5.18 -8.90 -16.52
N LYS A 75 -5.30 -8.83 -17.85
CA LYS A 75 -6.41 -9.45 -18.59
C LYS A 75 -6.25 -10.97 -18.65
N GLU A 76 -5.03 -11.42 -18.96
CA GLU A 76 -4.71 -12.84 -19.07
C GLU A 76 -4.40 -13.47 -17.69
N GLY A 77 -4.18 -12.66 -16.66
CA GLY A 77 -3.88 -13.14 -15.30
C GLY A 77 -2.57 -13.93 -15.22
N ARG A 78 -1.54 -13.54 -15.98
CA ARG A 78 -0.25 -14.23 -16.04
C ARG A 78 0.93 -13.29 -16.26
N VAL A 79 2.12 -13.76 -15.93
CA VAL A 79 3.36 -13.08 -16.30
C VAL A 79 3.53 -13.17 -17.83
N ALA A 80 3.55 -12.01 -18.49
CA ALA A 80 3.76 -11.90 -19.94
C ALA A 80 5.23 -11.73 -20.29
N HIS A 81 6.00 -11.03 -19.45
CA HIS A 81 7.42 -10.77 -19.66
C HIS A 81 8.14 -10.66 -18.31
N ARG A 82 9.47 -10.86 -18.29
CA ARG A 82 10.31 -10.66 -17.10
C ARG A 82 11.61 -9.97 -17.47
N LEU A 83 11.86 -8.84 -16.82
CA LEU A 83 13.13 -8.13 -16.90
C LEU A 83 14.07 -8.78 -15.88
N SER A 84 15.20 -9.24 -16.33
CA SER A 84 16.19 -9.94 -15.50
C SER A 84 17.50 -9.17 -15.41
N SER A 85 18.41 -9.64 -14.57
CA SER A 85 19.75 -9.04 -14.38
C SER A 85 19.70 -7.61 -13.83
N LEU A 86 18.67 -7.32 -13.04
CA LEU A 86 18.59 -6.12 -12.21
C LEU A 86 19.54 -6.24 -11.00
N ARG A 87 19.53 -5.24 -10.15
CA ARG A 87 20.40 -5.16 -8.98
C ARG A 87 19.61 -4.78 -7.75
N GLU A 88 18.82 -5.74 -7.24
CA GLU A 88 17.92 -5.52 -6.11
C GLU A 88 16.89 -4.42 -6.45
N PRO A 89 15.96 -4.69 -7.38
CA PRO A 89 14.96 -3.72 -7.79
C PRO A 89 13.97 -3.45 -6.65
N HIS A 90 13.79 -2.18 -6.32
CA HIS A 90 12.86 -1.67 -5.33
C HIS A 90 11.73 -0.90 -5.99
N GLY A 91 11.90 0.43 -6.14
CA GLY A 91 10.91 1.31 -6.73
C GLY A 91 10.73 1.09 -8.23
N ILE A 92 9.49 1.15 -8.66
CA ILE A 92 9.12 1.07 -10.07
C ILE A 92 8.13 2.18 -10.39
N ALA A 93 8.28 2.82 -11.54
CA ALA A 93 7.28 3.73 -12.08
C ALA A 93 7.15 3.59 -13.59
N TYR A 94 5.92 3.61 -14.08
CA TYR A 94 5.64 3.67 -15.51
C TYR A 94 5.19 5.06 -15.91
N HIS A 95 5.99 5.75 -16.70
CA HIS A 95 5.66 7.07 -17.22
C HIS A 95 4.93 6.94 -18.56
N ALA A 96 3.61 7.05 -18.51
CA ALA A 96 2.75 6.74 -19.67
C ALA A 96 2.99 7.66 -20.87
N ALA A 97 3.28 8.96 -20.65
CA ALA A 97 3.49 9.91 -21.73
C ALA A 97 4.69 9.56 -22.62
N THR A 98 5.75 8.97 -22.07
CA THR A 98 6.94 8.52 -22.84
C THR A 98 6.96 7.01 -23.05
N GLY A 99 6.02 6.26 -22.50
CA GLY A 99 6.00 4.80 -22.55
C GLY A 99 7.23 4.16 -21.89
N THR A 100 7.78 4.80 -20.85
CA THR A 100 9.03 4.38 -20.21
C THR A 100 8.77 3.81 -18.82
N LEU A 101 9.29 2.61 -18.58
CA LEU A 101 9.38 2.00 -17.27
C LEU A 101 10.71 2.37 -16.62
N TYR A 102 10.67 2.92 -15.42
CA TYR A 102 11.80 3.24 -14.56
C TYR A 102 11.88 2.22 -13.44
N VAL A 103 13.06 1.65 -13.23
CA VAL A 103 13.32 0.66 -12.18
C VAL A 103 14.52 1.11 -11.36
N ALA A 104 14.29 1.47 -10.11
CA ALA A 104 15.33 1.79 -9.15
C ALA A 104 15.97 0.51 -8.60
N ASN A 105 17.29 0.49 -8.48
CA ASN A 105 18.06 -0.65 -8.03
C ASN A 105 18.90 -0.23 -6.81
N ALA A 106 18.59 -0.79 -5.65
CA ALA A 106 19.24 -0.41 -4.40
C ALA A 106 20.73 -0.79 -4.39
N ARG A 107 21.10 -1.98 -4.88
CA ARG A 107 22.46 -2.51 -4.75
C ARG A 107 23.52 -1.71 -5.50
N ASP A 108 23.18 -1.08 -6.63
CA ASP A 108 24.13 -0.32 -7.46
C ASP A 108 23.74 1.14 -7.65
N GLY A 109 22.64 1.59 -7.03
CA GLY A 109 22.14 2.96 -7.13
C GLY A 109 21.76 3.38 -8.55
N SER A 110 21.49 2.43 -9.43
CA SER A 110 21.11 2.71 -10.82
C SER A 110 19.60 2.79 -10.98
N VAL A 111 19.12 3.67 -11.86
CA VAL A 111 17.76 3.63 -12.37
C VAL A 111 17.79 3.14 -13.80
N ARG A 112 17.27 1.96 -14.06
CA ARG A 112 17.24 1.37 -15.40
C ARG A 112 15.94 1.69 -16.09
N LEU A 113 16.04 2.03 -17.37
CA LEU A 113 14.93 2.47 -18.20
C LEU A 113 14.63 1.41 -19.27
N TYR A 114 13.34 1.15 -19.49
CA TYR A 114 12.86 0.20 -20.49
C TYR A 114 11.72 0.82 -21.29
N GLN A 115 11.66 0.53 -22.59
CA GLN A 115 10.64 1.07 -23.49
C GLN A 115 10.15 0.05 -24.51
N GLY A 116 9.04 0.40 -25.15
CA GLY A 116 8.42 -0.39 -26.20
C GLY A 116 7.64 -1.60 -25.71
N PRO A 117 7.02 -2.35 -26.61
CA PRO A 117 6.17 -3.49 -26.24
C PRO A 117 6.95 -4.65 -25.62
N ASP A 118 8.24 -4.77 -25.97
CA ASP A 118 9.13 -5.83 -25.48
C ASP A 118 10.01 -5.36 -24.32
N PHE A 119 9.79 -4.15 -23.80
CA PHE A 119 10.57 -3.56 -22.72
C PHE A 119 12.08 -3.58 -23.00
N ALA A 120 12.48 -3.16 -24.20
CA ALA A 120 13.90 -3.06 -24.55
C ALA A 120 14.63 -2.06 -23.64
N PRO A 121 15.89 -2.31 -23.27
CA PRO A 121 16.68 -1.35 -22.50
C PRO A 121 16.77 0.00 -23.23
N ALA A 122 16.45 1.08 -22.51
CA ALA A 122 16.36 2.44 -23.04
C ALA A 122 17.30 3.44 -22.38
N GLY A 123 18.16 2.96 -21.49
CA GLY A 123 19.17 3.75 -20.80
C GLY A 123 19.30 3.42 -19.32
N THR A 124 20.22 4.13 -18.67
CA THR A 124 20.48 4.02 -17.22
C THR A 124 20.83 5.41 -16.68
N ILE A 125 20.25 5.78 -15.55
CA ILE A 125 20.58 6.99 -14.79
C ILE A 125 21.35 6.54 -13.55
N PRO A 126 22.64 6.84 -13.44
CA PRO A 126 23.40 6.51 -12.24
C PRO A 126 23.09 7.54 -11.15
N LEU A 127 22.62 7.10 -9.99
CA LEU A 127 22.45 7.93 -8.79
C LEU A 127 23.58 7.70 -7.78
N GLY A 128 24.27 6.58 -7.88
CA GLY A 128 25.49 6.26 -7.13
C GLY A 128 25.32 5.26 -6.02
N ASP A 129 24.24 5.27 -5.29
CA ASP A 129 23.97 4.39 -4.15
C ASP A 129 22.49 4.31 -3.87
N ASP A 130 22.00 3.15 -3.46
CA ASP A 130 20.71 2.87 -2.85
C ASP A 130 19.53 3.65 -3.49
N ALA A 131 19.26 3.39 -4.77
CA ALA A 131 18.09 3.94 -5.45
C ALA A 131 16.86 3.11 -5.05
N ASP A 132 15.91 3.78 -4.40
CA ASP A 132 14.76 3.13 -3.79
C ASP A 132 13.44 3.63 -4.40
N ASN A 133 12.57 4.23 -3.64
CA ASN A 133 11.21 4.56 -4.06
C ASN A 133 11.16 5.58 -5.21
N ILE A 134 10.15 5.46 -6.07
CA ILE A 134 9.91 6.35 -7.21
C ILE A 134 8.50 6.94 -7.16
N LEU A 135 8.40 8.26 -7.29
CA LEU A 135 7.14 8.99 -7.36
C LEU A 135 7.05 9.79 -8.67
N LEU A 136 5.92 9.70 -9.35
CA LEU A 136 5.61 10.57 -10.49
C LEU A 136 5.01 11.88 -10.00
N ASP A 137 5.53 13.02 -10.47
CA ASP A 137 4.92 14.34 -10.33
C ASP A 137 4.18 14.71 -11.63
N PRO A 138 2.87 14.46 -11.73
CA PRO A 138 2.12 14.74 -12.94
C PRO A 138 1.92 16.24 -13.20
N ARG A 139 2.13 17.10 -12.18
CA ARG A 139 1.96 18.56 -12.32
C ARG A 139 3.13 19.20 -13.02
N ARG A 140 4.33 18.67 -12.80
CA ARG A 140 5.58 19.21 -13.36
C ARG A 140 6.18 18.33 -14.44
N ASP A 141 5.55 17.18 -14.70
CA ASP A 141 6.09 16.13 -15.57
C ASP A 141 7.52 15.75 -15.15
N ARG A 142 7.66 15.33 -13.88
CA ARG A 142 8.94 14.94 -13.29
C ARG A 142 8.80 13.61 -12.59
N ILE A 143 9.92 12.93 -12.45
CA ILE A 143 10.05 11.69 -11.68
C ILE A 143 10.97 12.00 -10.51
N VAL A 144 10.51 11.70 -9.30
CA VAL A 144 11.28 11.89 -8.08
C VAL A 144 11.70 10.53 -7.55
N ILE A 145 12.98 10.37 -7.23
CA ILE A 145 13.55 9.09 -6.81
C ILE A 145 14.33 9.29 -5.53
N GLY A 146 13.95 8.52 -4.50
CA GLY A 146 14.71 8.44 -3.26
C GLY A 146 16.00 7.66 -3.46
N TYR A 147 17.10 8.14 -2.89
CA TYR A 147 18.36 7.44 -3.02
C TYR A 147 19.40 7.84 -1.97
N SER A 148 20.40 6.97 -1.83
CA SER A 148 21.55 7.21 -0.96
C SER A 148 21.13 7.47 0.50
N ARG A 149 21.98 8.12 1.28
CA ARG A 149 21.76 8.39 2.70
C ARG A 149 20.89 9.62 2.98
N GLY A 150 20.33 10.26 1.96
CA GLY A 150 19.47 11.43 2.18
C GLY A 150 19.37 12.35 0.98
N ALA A 151 18.81 11.87 -0.14
CA ALA A 151 18.55 12.69 -1.30
C ALA A 151 17.33 12.22 -2.11
N LEU A 152 16.69 13.17 -2.78
CA LEU A 152 15.71 12.91 -3.83
C LEU A 152 16.27 13.43 -5.14
N ALA A 153 16.45 12.56 -6.13
CA ALA A 153 16.78 12.94 -7.50
C ALA A 153 15.51 13.39 -8.24
N VAL A 154 15.57 14.50 -8.95
CA VAL A 154 14.52 14.97 -9.85
C VAL A 154 14.94 14.65 -11.28
N ILE A 155 14.16 13.82 -11.96
CA ILE A 155 14.44 13.36 -13.32
C ILE A 155 13.46 14.04 -14.29
N ASP A 156 13.99 14.52 -15.41
CA ASP A 156 13.20 14.93 -16.56
C ASP A 156 12.98 13.72 -17.49
N PRO A 157 11.73 13.24 -17.64
CA PRO A 157 11.45 12.06 -18.45
C PRO A 157 11.66 12.25 -19.95
N ALA A 158 11.58 13.48 -20.45
CA ALA A 158 11.75 13.77 -21.88
C ALA A 158 13.20 13.58 -22.33
N ILE A 159 14.15 14.02 -21.50
CA ILE A 159 15.60 13.89 -21.78
C ILE A 159 16.26 12.75 -21.01
N ARG A 160 15.51 12.10 -20.07
CA ARG A 160 15.96 10.95 -19.26
C ARG A 160 17.22 11.24 -18.45
N GLN A 161 17.27 12.41 -17.84
CA GLN A 161 18.42 12.87 -17.06
C GLN A 161 17.97 13.43 -15.70
N LYS A 162 18.87 13.33 -14.72
CA LYS A 162 18.74 14.03 -13.45
C LYS A 162 18.95 15.53 -13.71
N VAL A 163 17.93 16.32 -13.38
CA VAL A 163 17.90 17.78 -13.58
C VAL A 163 17.89 18.55 -12.26
N GLY A 164 17.74 17.87 -11.15
CA GLY A 164 17.73 18.48 -9.83
C GLY A 164 17.95 17.46 -8.72
N GLU A 165 18.14 17.99 -7.51
CA GLU A 165 18.37 17.20 -6.31
C GLU A 165 17.84 17.95 -5.09
N ILE A 166 17.25 17.21 -4.15
CA ILE A 166 16.78 17.72 -2.87
C ILE A 166 17.48 16.94 -1.79
N PHE A 167 18.24 17.64 -0.94
CA PHE A 167 18.92 17.00 0.18
C PHE A 167 17.99 16.85 1.38
N LEU A 168 18.10 15.69 2.03
CA LEU A 168 17.34 15.30 3.20
C LEU A 168 18.30 14.95 4.36
N TRP A 169 17.75 14.86 5.56
CA TRP A 169 18.55 14.54 6.74
C TRP A 169 18.73 13.04 7.02
N GLY A 170 18.26 12.18 6.12
CA GLY A 170 18.39 10.73 6.16
C GLY A 170 17.77 10.06 4.95
N HIS A 171 17.90 8.73 4.84
CA HIS A 171 17.42 7.96 3.71
C HIS A 171 15.89 8.08 3.56
N PRO A 172 15.38 8.50 2.36
CA PRO A 172 13.96 8.60 2.11
C PRO A 172 13.36 7.25 1.77
N GLU A 173 12.34 6.86 2.50
CA GLU A 173 11.50 5.69 2.20
C GLU A 173 10.31 6.09 1.32
N SER A 174 9.11 6.20 1.85
CA SER A 174 7.97 6.69 1.08
C SER A 174 7.87 8.22 1.11
N PHE A 175 7.38 8.80 0.02
CA PHE A 175 7.15 10.25 -0.08
C PHE A 175 5.99 10.55 -1.02
N LEU A 176 5.22 11.60 -0.68
CA LEU A 176 4.03 12.01 -1.44
C LEU A 176 3.87 13.53 -1.45
N PHE A 177 3.39 14.06 -2.58
CA PHE A 177 3.00 15.46 -2.66
C PHE A 177 1.71 15.74 -1.89
N ASP A 178 1.63 16.93 -1.32
CA ASP A 178 0.35 17.43 -0.82
C ASP A 178 -0.63 17.71 -1.98
N HIS A 179 -1.88 18.05 -1.63
CA HIS A 179 -2.93 18.34 -2.60
C HIS A 179 -2.60 19.47 -3.56
N SER A 180 -1.78 20.43 -3.14
CA SER A 180 -1.34 21.57 -3.97
C SER A 180 -0.13 21.24 -4.85
N GLY A 181 0.64 20.23 -4.47
CA GLY A 181 1.96 19.90 -5.04
C GLY A 181 3.07 20.88 -4.62
N ALA A 182 2.80 21.79 -3.68
CA ALA A 182 3.81 22.73 -3.19
C ALA A 182 4.72 22.10 -2.14
N ARG A 183 4.21 21.12 -1.39
CA ARG A 183 4.96 20.40 -0.37
C ARG A 183 5.08 18.93 -0.73
N LEU A 184 6.21 18.34 -0.35
CA LEU A 184 6.44 16.90 -0.39
C LEU A 184 6.66 16.42 1.05
N PHE A 185 5.87 15.45 1.48
CA PHE A 185 6.09 14.75 2.75
C PHE A 185 6.98 13.56 2.49
N VAL A 186 7.98 13.34 3.35
CA VAL A 186 8.98 12.27 3.19
C VAL A 186 9.16 11.54 4.50
N ASN A 187 8.96 10.24 4.51
CA ASN A 187 9.32 9.38 5.62
C ASN A 187 10.84 9.14 5.62
N ILE A 188 11.48 9.41 6.75
CA ILE A 188 12.91 9.20 6.98
C ILE A 188 13.08 8.40 8.28
N PRO A 189 12.91 7.06 8.23
CA PRO A 189 12.94 6.22 9.43
C PRO A 189 14.24 6.29 10.19
N ASP A 190 15.37 6.35 9.50
CA ASP A 190 16.72 6.42 10.10
C ASP A 190 16.93 7.69 10.94
N ALA A 191 16.33 8.80 10.52
CA ALA A 191 16.37 10.04 11.25
C ALA A 191 15.17 10.21 12.21
N THR A 192 14.25 9.22 12.25
CA THR A 192 13.01 9.29 13.03
C THR A 192 12.22 10.56 12.70
N GLN A 193 11.96 10.79 11.41
CA GLN A 193 11.35 12.02 10.91
C GLN A 193 10.28 11.75 9.84
N ILE A 194 9.31 12.66 9.77
CA ILE A 194 8.49 12.91 8.61
C ILE A 194 8.87 14.31 8.14
N ALA A 195 9.69 14.39 7.10
CA ALA A 195 10.17 15.66 6.59
C ALA A 195 9.11 16.35 5.74
N ILE A 196 9.09 17.67 5.77
CA ILE A 196 8.32 18.53 4.87
C ILE A 196 9.32 19.26 3.98
N VAL A 197 9.20 19.05 2.68
CA VAL A 197 10.02 19.69 1.66
C VAL A 197 9.18 20.77 0.94
N ASP A 198 9.71 21.97 0.82
CA ASP A 198 9.21 22.98 -0.11
C ASP A 198 9.72 22.64 -1.52
N VAL A 199 8.81 22.27 -2.39
CA VAL A 199 9.15 21.76 -3.74
C VAL A 199 9.73 22.85 -4.64
N ALA A 200 9.26 24.11 -4.49
CA ALA A 200 9.76 25.22 -5.29
C ALA A 200 11.19 25.61 -4.91
N ARG A 201 11.54 25.49 -3.62
CA ARG A 201 12.87 25.79 -3.10
C ARG A 201 13.81 24.59 -3.22
N GLY A 202 13.25 23.38 -3.32
CA GLY A 202 14.03 22.13 -3.28
C GLY A 202 14.73 21.89 -1.94
N GLU A 203 14.08 22.27 -0.84
CA GLU A 203 14.68 22.25 0.51
C GLU A 203 13.74 21.61 1.53
N GLN A 204 14.28 20.80 2.43
CA GLN A 204 13.59 20.37 3.64
C GLN A 204 13.43 21.57 4.58
N THR A 205 12.19 21.95 4.89
CA THR A 205 11.89 23.16 5.68
C THR A 205 11.50 22.87 7.11
N SER A 206 10.87 21.73 7.38
CA SER A 206 10.36 21.34 8.69
C SER A 206 10.14 19.84 8.79
N ILE A 207 9.65 19.40 9.96
CA ILE A 207 9.24 18.02 10.23
C ILE A 207 7.88 18.00 10.89
N LEU A 208 7.14 16.89 10.76
CA LEU A 208 5.97 16.61 11.58
C LEU A 208 6.39 15.88 12.87
N ASP A 209 5.71 16.19 13.97
CA ASP A 209 5.92 15.50 15.25
C ASP A 209 5.33 14.08 15.22
N MET A 210 6.17 13.09 15.34
CA MET A 210 5.79 11.67 15.36
C MET A 210 5.34 11.19 16.75
N GLY A 211 5.42 12.02 17.79
CA GLY A 211 4.98 11.69 19.16
C GLY A 211 5.68 10.47 19.76
N GLY A 212 6.95 10.25 19.43
CA GLY A 212 7.75 9.13 19.91
C GLY A 212 7.57 7.80 19.14
N ALA A 213 6.71 7.76 18.11
CA ALA A 213 6.68 6.64 17.18
C ALA A 213 7.85 6.68 16.21
N HIS A 214 8.27 5.52 15.69
CA HIS A 214 9.40 5.40 14.76
C HIS A 214 9.20 4.23 13.81
N ALA A 215 10.16 4.04 12.87
CA ALA A 215 10.04 3.08 11.78
C ALA A 215 8.79 3.38 10.91
N ASN A 216 8.73 4.61 10.41
CA ASN A 216 7.70 5.14 9.51
C ASN A 216 8.06 4.81 8.07
N PHE A 217 7.57 3.68 7.55
CA PHE A 217 7.85 3.26 6.18
C PHE A 217 6.75 3.72 5.22
N PRO A 218 5.49 3.25 5.32
CA PRO A 218 4.46 3.60 4.36
C PRO A 218 3.77 4.92 4.68
N MET A 219 3.29 5.58 3.63
CA MET A 219 2.37 6.70 3.75
C MET A 219 1.32 6.70 2.64
N ALA A 220 0.17 7.32 2.90
CA ALA A 220 -0.86 7.60 1.93
C ALA A 220 -1.44 9.01 2.14
N PHE A 221 -2.03 9.57 1.10
CA PHE A 221 -2.59 10.92 1.15
C PHE A 221 -4.03 10.94 0.65
N ASP A 222 -4.95 11.41 1.48
CA ASP A 222 -6.32 11.75 1.10
C ASP A 222 -6.36 13.23 0.73
N ALA A 223 -6.32 13.52 -0.57
CA ALA A 223 -6.26 14.87 -1.08
C ALA A 223 -7.54 15.67 -0.81
N ASP A 224 -8.70 15.00 -0.81
CA ASP A 224 -10.00 15.66 -0.61
C ASP A 224 -10.18 16.12 0.84
N ARG A 225 -9.56 15.42 1.79
CA ARG A 225 -9.66 15.73 3.21
C ARG A 225 -8.41 16.38 3.79
N HIS A 226 -7.36 16.57 3.00
CA HIS A 226 -6.05 17.05 3.44
C HIS A 226 -5.48 16.21 4.61
N ARG A 227 -5.55 14.87 4.47
CA ARG A 227 -5.07 13.93 5.49
C ARG A 227 -3.89 13.11 4.97
N LEU A 228 -2.83 13.10 5.76
CA LEU A 228 -1.66 12.25 5.55
C LEU A 228 -1.73 11.09 6.54
N MET A 229 -1.76 9.87 6.04
CA MET A 229 -1.76 8.64 6.83
C MET A 229 -0.36 8.04 6.80
N ILE A 230 0.15 7.68 7.97
CA ILE A 230 1.46 7.05 8.13
C ILE A 230 1.32 5.87 9.07
N ALA A 231 1.78 4.71 8.65
CA ALA A 231 1.88 3.57 9.56
C ALA A 231 3.31 3.45 10.11
N PHE A 232 3.39 3.26 11.42
CA PHE A 232 4.62 3.05 12.17
C PHE A 232 4.75 1.58 12.56
N ARG A 233 5.96 1.05 12.56
CA ARG A 233 6.20 -0.31 13.05
C ARG A 233 6.49 -0.37 14.54
N ASN A 234 6.92 0.72 15.15
CA ASN A 234 7.26 0.75 16.57
C ASN A 234 6.83 2.05 17.28
N PRO A 235 5.78 1.99 18.12
CA PRO A 235 4.81 0.88 18.18
C PRO A 235 4.02 0.74 16.87
N ALA A 236 3.36 -0.40 16.64
CA ALA A 236 2.52 -0.62 15.46
C ALA A 236 1.26 0.26 15.50
N ARG A 237 1.35 1.43 14.85
CA ARG A 237 0.33 2.48 14.88
C ARG A 237 0.05 3.01 13.49
N LEU A 238 -1.21 3.36 13.26
CA LEU A 238 -1.63 4.22 12.15
C LEU A 238 -1.93 5.60 12.69
N SER A 239 -1.16 6.60 12.25
CA SER A 239 -1.40 8.00 12.58
C SER A 239 -1.92 8.76 11.37
N VAL A 240 -2.88 9.66 11.62
CA VAL A 240 -3.45 10.55 10.59
C VAL A 240 -3.15 11.98 10.97
N PHE A 241 -2.49 12.69 10.07
CA PHE A 241 -2.12 14.08 10.24
C PHE A 241 -3.02 14.98 9.39
N ASP A 242 -3.44 16.07 9.96
CA ASP A 242 -4.02 17.19 9.22
C ASP A 242 -2.88 17.99 8.59
N THR A 243 -2.84 18.06 7.26
CA THR A 243 -1.69 18.66 6.56
C THR A 243 -1.71 20.18 6.53
N ASP A 244 -2.84 20.81 6.85
CA ASP A 244 -2.96 22.26 6.91
C ASP A 244 -2.41 22.81 8.22
N SER A 245 -2.73 22.14 9.33
CA SER A 245 -2.25 22.50 10.67
C SER A 245 -0.95 21.80 11.07
N GLY A 246 -0.59 20.69 10.40
CA GLY A 246 0.53 19.83 10.79
C GLY A 246 0.25 19.00 12.05
N THR A 247 -0.98 18.97 12.56
CA THR A 247 -1.33 18.25 13.80
C THR A 247 -1.69 16.80 13.54
N ARG A 248 -1.30 15.92 14.47
CA ARG A 248 -1.74 14.53 14.49
C ARG A 248 -3.16 14.45 15.03
N ALA A 249 -4.13 14.19 14.15
CA ALA A 249 -5.55 14.13 14.50
C ALA A 249 -5.97 12.77 15.06
N ILE A 250 -5.37 11.68 14.56
CA ILE A 250 -5.70 10.29 14.93
C ILE A 250 -4.40 9.54 15.21
N ASP A 251 -4.47 8.61 16.17
CA ASP A 251 -3.38 7.70 16.49
C ASP A 251 -3.97 6.40 17.05
N ILE A 252 -3.99 5.33 16.26
CA ILE A 252 -4.66 4.06 16.55
C ILE A 252 -3.79 2.86 16.27
N ASP A 253 -4.10 1.71 16.89
CA ASP A 253 -3.37 0.46 16.66
C ASP A 253 -3.61 -0.08 15.25
N THR A 254 -2.56 -0.59 14.63
CA THR A 254 -2.62 -1.32 13.37
C THR A 254 -1.87 -2.65 13.45
N CYS A 255 -1.82 -3.38 12.34
CA CYS A 255 -1.06 -4.62 12.23
C CYS A 255 0.46 -4.36 12.26
N HIS A 256 1.24 -5.37 12.66
CA HIS A 256 2.70 -5.27 12.76
C HIS A 256 3.40 -5.38 11.41
N ASP A 257 4.54 -4.70 11.30
CA ASP A 257 5.37 -4.69 10.10
C ASP A 257 4.61 -4.12 8.89
N ALA A 258 3.95 -2.96 9.07
CA ALA A 258 3.27 -2.25 8.00
C ALA A 258 4.26 -1.76 6.95
N ASP A 259 3.94 -1.98 5.67
CA ASP A 259 4.78 -1.63 4.52
C ASP A 259 4.03 -0.83 3.46
N ASP A 260 2.70 -0.99 3.38
CA ASP A 260 1.86 -0.18 2.52
C ASP A 260 0.59 0.31 3.21
N VAL A 261 0.21 1.54 2.86
CA VAL A 261 -1.07 2.16 3.21
C VAL A 261 -1.71 2.68 1.93
N SER A 262 -2.98 2.36 1.72
CA SER A 262 -3.74 2.83 0.55
C SER A 262 -5.07 3.45 0.94
N VAL A 263 -5.47 4.50 0.20
CA VAL A 263 -6.77 5.19 0.36
C VAL A 263 -7.74 4.72 -0.72
N ASP A 264 -8.86 4.15 -0.31
CA ASP A 264 -10.04 3.94 -1.14
C ASP A 264 -11.03 5.10 -0.89
N ALA A 265 -10.84 6.20 -1.62
CA ALA A 265 -11.66 7.40 -1.46
C ALA A 265 -13.15 7.14 -1.75
N ARG A 266 -13.47 6.22 -2.68
CA ARG A 266 -14.85 5.88 -3.03
C ARG A 266 -15.62 5.24 -1.88
N ARG A 267 -14.98 4.29 -1.16
CA ARG A 267 -15.58 3.60 0.00
C ARG A 267 -15.26 4.26 1.31
N GLN A 268 -14.40 5.29 1.27
CA GLN A 268 -13.86 5.95 2.46
C GLN A 268 -13.20 4.92 3.40
N ARG A 269 -12.26 4.16 2.85
CA ARG A 269 -11.51 3.13 3.58
C ARG A 269 -10.01 3.31 3.43
N LEU A 270 -9.28 2.82 4.41
CA LEU A 270 -7.84 2.61 4.31
C LEU A 270 -7.55 1.12 4.35
N TYR A 271 -6.56 0.72 3.57
CA TYR A 271 -5.98 -0.62 3.60
C TYR A 271 -4.55 -0.51 4.07
N VAL A 272 -4.19 -1.21 5.15
CA VAL A 272 -2.81 -1.28 5.67
C VAL A 272 -2.33 -2.71 5.49
N SER A 273 -1.33 -2.91 4.65
CA SER A 273 -0.74 -4.22 4.38
C SER A 273 0.49 -4.45 5.25
N CYS A 274 0.50 -5.57 5.98
CA CYS A 274 1.46 -5.83 7.04
C CYS A 274 2.17 -7.17 6.90
N GLY A 275 3.50 -7.15 7.10
CA GLY A 275 4.36 -8.31 7.00
C GLY A 275 4.12 -9.38 8.07
N GLU A 276 3.38 -9.11 9.13
CA GLU A 276 2.91 -10.16 10.05
C GLU A 276 2.00 -11.18 9.37
N GLY A 277 1.42 -10.84 8.20
CA GLY A 277 0.52 -11.67 7.42
C GLY A 277 -0.93 -11.25 7.56
N SER A 278 -1.20 -9.95 7.50
CA SER A 278 -2.56 -9.42 7.55
C SER A 278 -2.73 -8.12 6.75
N ILE A 279 -3.99 -7.81 6.40
CA ILE A 279 -4.41 -6.49 5.92
C ILE A 279 -5.43 -5.96 6.92
N ASP A 280 -5.13 -4.81 7.53
CA ASP A 280 -6.10 -4.06 8.31
C ASP A 280 -6.93 -3.16 7.39
N VAL A 281 -8.23 -3.12 7.60
CA VAL A 281 -9.17 -2.24 6.90
C VAL A 281 -9.80 -1.29 7.91
N PHE A 282 -9.65 0.00 7.65
CA PHE A 282 -10.22 1.06 8.50
C PHE A 282 -11.32 1.81 7.77
N ASP A 283 -12.36 2.22 8.51
CA ASP A 283 -13.35 3.18 8.03
C ASP A 283 -12.78 4.60 8.19
N ALA A 284 -12.54 5.29 7.08
CA ALA A 284 -11.99 6.64 7.07
C ALA A 284 -13.04 7.75 7.21
N LYS A 285 -14.31 7.43 7.46
CA LYS A 285 -15.38 8.44 7.63
C LYS A 285 -15.18 9.24 8.91
N GLU A 286 -15.21 8.54 10.05
CA GLU A 286 -15.04 9.15 11.37
C GLU A 286 -14.19 8.24 12.26
N GLY A 287 -13.19 8.81 12.93
CA GLY A 287 -12.38 8.14 13.94
C GLY A 287 -11.49 7.00 13.46
N TYR A 288 -11.51 6.66 12.18
CA TYR A 288 -10.69 5.60 11.57
C TYR A 288 -10.80 4.25 12.31
N ALA A 289 -12.01 3.83 12.65
CA ALA A 289 -12.23 2.55 13.30
C ALA A 289 -11.78 1.40 12.40
N ARG A 290 -11.04 0.43 12.96
CA ARG A 290 -10.72 -0.80 12.23
C ARG A 290 -11.97 -1.65 12.07
N ILE A 291 -12.43 -1.86 10.84
CA ILE A 291 -13.62 -2.64 10.50
C ILE A 291 -13.33 -4.09 10.17
N ALA A 292 -12.09 -4.40 9.80
CA ALA A 292 -11.65 -5.78 9.59
C ALA A 292 -10.13 -5.93 9.72
N ARG A 293 -9.70 -7.16 10.03
CA ARG A 293 -8.33 -7.67 9.83
C ARG A 293 -8.43 -8.95 9.02
N LEU A 294 -7.90 -8.95 7.81
CA LEU A 294 -7.92 -10.10 6.91
C LEU A 294 -6.59 -10.83 6.98
N PRO A 295 -6.60 -12.15 7.19
CA PRO A 295 -5.36 -12.93 7.18
C PRO A 295 -4.80 -13.04 5.76
N THR A 296 -3.48 -12.93 5.65
CA THR A 296 -2.71 -13.14 4.43
C THR A 296 -1.56 -14.10 4.71
N VAL A 297 -0.37 -13.86 4.19
CA VAL A 297 0.82 -14.69 4.39
C VAL A 297 1.91 -13.83 5.03
N THR A 298 2.60 -14.37 6.03
CA THR A 298 3.73 -13.68 6.66
C THR A 298 4.77 -13.26 5.62
N GLY A 299 5.13 -11.97 5.65
CA GLY A 299 6.02 -11.30 4.71
C GLY A 299 5.35 -10.84 3.42
N ALA A 300 4.01 -10.89 3.34
CA ALA A 300 3.22 -10.25 2.29
C ALA A 300 2.78 -8.86 2.78
N SER A 301 3.61 -7.87 2.57
CA SER A 301 3.44 -6.52 3.09
C SER A 301 3.27 -5.44 2.01
N THR A 302 3.76 -5.72 0.81
CA THR A 302 3.73 -4.78 -0.31
C THR A 302 2.46 -4.94 -1.12
N SER A 303 1.75 -3.84 -1.33
CA SER A 303 0.47 -3.84 -2.05
C SER A 303 0.30 -2.60 -2.94
N LEU A 304 -0.64 -2.66 -3.88
CA LEU A 304 -1.05 -1.52 -4.69
C LEU A 304 -2.57 -1.50 -4.82
N PHE A 305 -3.21 -0.45 -4.35
CA PHE A 305 -4.62 -0.22 -4.62
C PHE A 305 -4.80 0.54 -5.94
N VAL A 306 -5.57 -0.06 -6.84
CA VAL A 306 -5.88 0.52 -8.14
C VAL A 306 -7.38 0.82 -8.20
N PRO A 307 -7.77 2.10 -8.11
CA PRO A 307 -9.16 2.50 -8.31
C PRO A 307 -9.54 2.35 -9.78
N SER A 308 -10.74 1.85 -10.04
CA SER A 308 -11.28 1.82 -11.41
C SER A 308 -11.61 3.24 -11.86
N LEU A 309 -11.14 3.60 -13.02
CA LEU A 309 -11.45 4.89 -13.65
C LEU A 309 -12.84 4.90 -14.33
N VAL A 310 -13.46 3.75 -14.56
CA VAL A 310 -14.60 3.63 -15.49
C VAL A 310 -15.90 3.18 -14.82
N ALA A 311 -15.90 2.32 -13.82
CA ALA A 311 -17.11 1.83 -13.15
C ALA A 311 -16.85 1.31 -11.74
N SER A 312 -17.86 1.42 -10.87
CA SER A 312 -17.84 0.75 -9.57
C SER A 312 -17.74 -0.77 -9.77
N GLY A 313 -16.74 -1.39 -9.18
CA GLY A 313 -16.55 -2.85 -9.21
C GLY A 313 -15.24 -3.35 -9.82
N ASN A 314 -14.50 -2.50 -10.50
CA ASN A 314 -13.19 -2.86 -11.05
C ASN A 314 -12.00 -2.41 -10.20
N ASP A 315 -12.27 -1.81 -9.01
CA ASP A 315 -11.21 -1.51 -8.05
C ASP A 315 -10.56 -2.81 -7.57
N ARG A 316 -9.25 -2.82 -7.46
CA ARG A 316 -8.49 -3.98 -6.96
C ARG A 316 -7.37 -3.54 -6.03
N LEU A 317 -7.12 -4.35 -5.00
CA LEU A 317 -5.91 -4.30 -4.21
C LEU A 317 -5.05 -5.50 -4.61
N TYR A 318 -3.88 -5.25 -5.13
CA TYR A 318 -2.88 -6.23 -5.48
C TYR A 318 -1.91 -6.38 -4.33
N LEU A 319 -1.66 -7.61 -3.86
CA LEU A 319 -0.74 -7.90 -2.76
C LEU A 319 0.35 -8.86 -3.26
N GLY A 320 1.61 -8.49 -3.06
CA GLY A 320 2.76 -9.32 -3.35
C GLY A 320 2.95 -10.41 -2.31
N VAL A 321 2.84 -11.66 -2.72
CA VAL A 321 3.03 -12.82 -1.84
C VAL A 321 4.25 -13.59 -2.30
N ARG A 322 5.30 -13.60 -1.47
CA ARG A 322 6.52 -14.38 -1.74
C ARG A 322 6.26 -15.88 -1.68
N ALA A 323 7.09 -16.65 -2.35
CA ALA A 323 7.03 -18.10 -2.27
C ALA A 323 7.17 -18.59 -0.82
N THR A 324 6.38 -19.58 -0.46
CA THR A 324 6.50 -20.36 0.78
C THR A 324 7.02 -21.76 0.47
N ARG A 325 7.12 -22.61 1.49
CA ARG A 325 7.48 -24.01 1.27
C ARG A 325 6.41 -24.80 0.50
N THR A 326 5.19 -24.32 0.48
CA THR A 326 4.01 -25.04 -0.06
C THR A 326 3.35 -24.33 -1.23
N GLU A 327 3.56 -23.00 -1.39
CA GLU A 327 2.93 -22.22 -2.46
C GLU A 327 4.00 -21.39 -3.20
N PRO A 328 3.92 -21.27 -4.55
CA PRO A 328 4.77 -20.39 -5.32
C PRO A 328 4.47 -18.92 -5.02
N ALA A 329 5.40 -18.02 -5.39
CA ALA A 329 5.16 -16.59 -5.35
C ALA A 329 3.97 -16.22 -6.26
N ALA A 330 3.17 -15.27 -5.81
CA ALA A 330 1.98 -14.84 -6.53
C ALA A 330 1.62 -13.38 -6.21
N VAL A 331 0.88 -12.74 -7.10
CA VAL A 331 0.12 -11.54 -6.79
C VAL A 331 -1.30 -11.97 -6.41
N TRP A 332 -1.69 -11.70 -5.17
CA TRP A 332 -3.07 -11.90 -4.73
C TRP A 332 -3.90 -10.69 -5.11
N VAL A 333 -5.04 -10.93 -5.73
CA VAL A 333 -5.95 -9.90 -6.22
C VAL A 333 -7.18 -9.86 -5.32
N PHE A 334 -7.34 -8.78 -4.58
CA PHE A 334 -8.52 -8.58 -3.74
C PHE A 334 -9.49 -7.62 -4.40
N ARG A 335 -10.76 -7.91 -4.28
CA ARG A 335 -11.85 -7.05 -4.70
C ARG A 335 -12.48 -6.40 -3.46
N PRO A 336 -12.45 -5.05 -3.36
CA PRO A 336 -13.20 -4.32 -2.34
C PRO A 336 -14.71 -4.55 -2.50
N GLN A 337 -15.37 -4.78 -1.38
CA GLN A 337 -16.85 -4.87 -1.32
C GLN A 337 -17.45 -3.48 -1.04
N PRO A 338 -18.70 -3.24 -1.38
CA PRO A 338 -19.41 -1.99 -1.11
C PRO A 338 -19.34 -1.52 0.34
#